data_1051f6f8fab7307c2bd63b654498e2d0
#
_entry.id   1051f6f8fab7307c2bd63b654498e2d0
#
_cell.length_a   1.000
_cell.length_b   1.000
_cell.length_c   1.000
_cell.angle_alpha   90.00
_cell.angle_beta   90.00
_cell.angle_gamma   90.00
#
_symmetry.space_group_name_H-M   'P 1'
#
loop_
_entity.id
_entity.type
_entity.pdbx_description
1 polymer ?
#
loop_
_entity_poly.entity_id
_entity_poly.type
_entity_poly.pdbx_seq_one_letter_code
_entity_poly.pdbx_strand_id
1 'polypeptide(L)'
;ETKFTIAQANSIIDKNGKIKEQLVSCRENLNFILSKPENIDYIDVSPKQLVSVAASLIPFLENDDANRALMGSNMMRQAVPLLKPEAPLVGTGIESDVALDSGVTIVAKRDGVVDKIDGKRIVIKATDEKDFSKSGVDIYNLQKFKRSNQNTCINQKPLVTVGDKVKSGDIIADGPSTKIGELALGKNVTVAFMPWQGYNFEDSILISERCVTDDVFTSIHIEEYEVMARDTKLGEEDITRDIPNVNEESLKNLDESGIVYIGAEVKPGDILVGKVTPKGDSASGPEEKLLRSIFGEKAIDVTDTSLKMPSGSGGIVVDVRVFNRHGIEKDERSITIERAEIDSVQQDKIVEDEILERSIKQRVSSILSGIKITKKIKDLNSGETLNENLINSLSISDLFKLSFSDDKKLEAISQLREQYNLAKRDIQERFEDKVLKIKQGDDLLPSVMKMVKVFVA
;
A
#
# COMPACT_ATOMS: atom_id res chain seq x y z
N GLU A 1 12.67 29.19 -28.40
CA GLU A 1 11.32 29.72 -28.69
C GLU A 1 11.33 30.88 -29.68
N THR A 2 12.30 31.79 -29.63
CA THR A 2 12.32 32.98 -30.49
C THR A 2 12.55 32.72 -31.99
N LYS A 3 12.87 31.49 -32.38
CA LYS A 3 13.14 31.11 -33.77
C LYS A 3 12.06 30.24 -34.41
N PHE A 4 11.05 29.82 -33.63
CA PHE A 4 10.06 28.86 -34.07
C PHE A 4 8.67 29.46 -34.04
N THR A 5 7.82 29.02 -34.96
CA THR A 5 6.39 29.33 -34.97
C THR A 5 5.63 28.28 -34.17
N ILE A 6 5.05 28.68 -33.04
CA ILE A 6 4.40 27.78 -32.10
C ILE A 6 2.88 28.01 -32.15
N ALA A 7 2.10 27.00 -32.49
CA ALA A 7 0.66 27.04 -32.48
C ALA A 7 0.08 26.90 -31.07
N GLN A 8 -1.09 27.49 -30.84
CA GLN A 8 -1.80 27.35 -29.56
C GLN A 8 -2.36 25.94 -29.38
N ALA A 9 -2.42 25.48 -28.15
CA ALA A 9 -2.86 24.13 -27.78
C ALA A 9 -4.31 23.80 -28.16
N ASN A 10 -5.16 24.82 -28.32
CA ASN A 10 -6.56 24.66 -28.70
C ASN A 10 -6.80 24.53 -30.20
N SER A 11 -5.74 24.49 -31.01
CA SER A 11 -5.84 24.25 -32.47
C SER A 11 -6.45 22.88 -32.77
N ILE A 12 -7.40 22.81 -33.70
CA ILE A 12 -8.11 21.58 -34.02
C ILE A 12 -7.23 20.64 -34.86
N ILE A 13 -6.87 19.47 -34.31
CA ILE A 13 -6.06 18.45 -34.96
C ILE A 13 -6.95 17.30 -35.42
N ASP A 14 -6.65 16.73 -36.59
CA ASP A 14 -7.30 15.52 -37.10
C ASP A 14 -6.69 14.25 -36.47
N LYS A 15 -7.37 13.10 -36.59
CA LYS A 15 -6.88 11.79 -36.15
C LYS A 15 -5.50 11.41 -36.71
N ASN A 16 -5.10 12.01 -37.82
CA ASN A 16 -3.81 11.83 -38.49
C ASN A 16 -2.71 12.84 -38.03
N GLY A 17 -2.98 13.67 -37.01
CA GLY A 17 -2.04 14.67 -36.53
C GLY A 17 -1.95 15.94 -37.38
N LYS A 18 -2.87 16.17 -38.34
CA LYS A 18 -2.90 17.37 -39.18
C LYS A 18 -3.88 18.41 -38.65
N ILE A 19 -3.46 19.66 -38.66
CA ILE A 19 -4.30 20.81 -38.29
C ILE A 19 -5.38 21.03 -39.34
N LYS A 20 -6.64 21.16 -38.94
CA LYS A 20 -7.80 21.34 -39.83
C LYS A 20 -8.04 22.79 -40.25
N GLU A 21 -7.57 23.74 -39.45
CA GLU A 21 -7.81 25.16 -39.64
C GLU A 21 -6.94 25.72 -40.78
N GLN A 22 -7.50 26.64 -41.60
CA GLN A 22 -6.74 27.28 -42.69
C GLN A 22 -5.74 28.30 -42.16
N LEU A 23 -6.05 28.97 -41.08
CA LEU A 23 -5.20 29.95 -40.37
C LEU A 23 -5.23 29.63 -38.90
N VAL A 24 -4.08 29.47 -38.31
CA VAL A 24 -3.90 29.09 -36.90
C VAL A 24 -3.27 30.28 -36.18
N SER A 25 -3.76 30.54 -34.97
CA SER A 25 -3.13 31.51 -34.07
C SER A 25 -1.82 30.96 -33.53
N CYS A 26 -0.71 31.62 -33.83
CA CYS A 26 0.63 31.20 -33.48
C CYS A 26 1.39 32.31 -32.75
N ARG A 27 2.44 31.90 -32.08
CA ARG A 27 3.41 32.76 -31.40
C ARG A 27 4.76 32.66 -32.13
N GLU A 28 5.31 33.80 -32.55
CA GLU A 28 6.66 33.90 -33.11
C GLU A 28 7.33 35.14 -32.57
N ASN A 29 8.55 35.06 -32.08
CA ASN A 29 9.32 36.20 -31.54
C ASN A 29 8.52 37.07 -30.55
N LEU A 30 7.76 36.45 -29.64
CA LEU A 30 6.90 37.11 -28.66
C LEU A 30 5.67 37.85 -29.25
N ASN A 31 5.44 37.77 -30.54
CA ASN A 31 4.29 38.34 -31.22
C ASN A 31 3.27 37.25 -31.53
N PHE A 32 1.98 37.61 -31.46
CA PHE A 32 0.90 36.74 -31.90
C PHE A 32 0.63 37.02 -33.38
N ILE A 33 0.70 35.94 -34.18
CA ILE A 33 0.50 35.99 -35.63
C ILE A 33 -0.52 34.91 -36.03
N LEU A 34 -1.14 35.11 -37.20
CA LEU A 34 -1.93 34.08 -37.86
C LEU A 34 -1.08 33.46 -38.96
N SER A 35 -0.80 32.16 -38.86
CA SER A 35 0.05 31.44 -39.82
C SER A 35 -0.71 30.25 -40.45
N LYS A 36 -0.26 29.84 -41.63
CA LYS A 36 -0.75 28.62 -42.27
C LYS A 36 -0.16 27.40 -41.57
N PRO A 37 -0.91 26.25 -41.54
CA PRO A 37 -0.42 25.02 -40.91
C PRO A 37 0.95 24.54 -41.41
N GLU A 38 1.30 24.85 -42.65
CA GLU A 38 2.57 24.44 -43.25
C GLU A 38 3.80 25.14 -42.67
N ASN A 39 3.62 26.31 -42.03
CA ASN A 39 4.67 27.11 -41.44
C ASN A 39 4.79 26.95 -39.91
N ILE A 40 4.08 25.98 -39.32
CA ILE A 40 4.07 25.76 -37.91
C ILE A 40 5.11 24.69 -37.55
N ASP A 41 6.02 25.03 -36.66
CA ASP A 41 7.10 24.13 -36.21
C ASP A 41 6.65 23.27 -35.03
N TYR A 42 5.93 23.85 -34.08
CA TYR A 42 5.51 23.22 -32.85
C TYR A 42 4.08 23.63 -32.45
N ILE A 43 3.45 22.82 -31.60
CA ILE A 43 2.19 23.11 -30.97
C ILE A 43 2.30 22.96 -29.46
N ASP A 44 1.69 23.86 -28.71
CA ASP A 44 1.61 23.74 -27.26
C ASP A 44 0.78 22.51 -26.85
N VAL A 45 1.22 21.77 -25.84
CA VAL A 45 0.54 20.52 -25.42
C VAL A 45 -0.81 20.82 -24.79
N SER A 46 -0.87 21.82 -23.91
CA SER A 46 -2.11 22.23 -23.22
C SER A 46 -1.97 23.66 -22.69
N PRO A 47 -3.07 24.45 -22.64
CA PRO A 47 -3.08 25.73 -21.94
C PRO A 47 -2.77 25.61 -20.45
N LYS A 48 -3.01 24.45 -19.85
CA LYS A 48 -2.74 24.16 -18.44
C LYS A 48 -1.28 24.26 -18.04
N GLN A 49 -0.35 24.15 -18.98
CA GLN A 49 1.10 24.27 -18.73
C GLN A 49 1.56 25.65 -18.22
N LEU A 50 0.71 26.68 -18.36
CA LEU A 50 1.01 28.03 -17.88
C LEU A 50 0.90 28.16 -16.35
N VAL A 51 0.19 27.27 -15.71
CA VAL A 51 -0.09 27.29 -14.26
C VAL A 51 0.47 26.05 -13.57
N SER A 52 0.63 26.13 -12.25
CA SER A 52 1.01 24.98 -11.45
C SER A 52 -0.08 23.90 -11.46
N VAL A 53 0.28 22.66 -11.12
CA VAL A 53 -0.70 21.56 -11.02
C VAL A 53 -1.82 21.90 -10.06
N ALA A 54 -1.52 22.47 -8.89
CA ALA A 54 -2.53 22.88 -7.92
C ALA A 54 -3.47 23.96 -8.47
N ALA A 55 -2.94 24.98 -9.17
CA ALA A 55 -3.77 26.01 -9.79
C ALA A 55 -4.62 25.45 -10.95
N SER A 56 -4.11 24.45 -11.69
CA SER A 56 -4.85 23.82 -12.79
C SER A 56 -6.04 22.95 -12.33
N LEU A 57 -6.12 22.63 -11.04
CA LEU A 57 -7.25 21.94 -10.43
C LEU A 57 -8.41 22.87 -10.04
N ILE A 58 -8.22 24.18 -10.11
CA ILE A 58 -9.26 25.16 -9.77
C ILE A 58 -10.20 25.33 -10.96
N PRO A 59 -11.49 24.97 -10.84
CA PRO A 59 -12.46 25.20 -11.90
C PRO A 59 -12.73 26.71 -12.04
N PHE A 60 -12.91 27.19 -13.28
CA PHE A 60 -13.13 28.60 -13.59
C PHE A 60 -12.04 29.56 -13.09
N LEU A 61 -10.79 29.10 -13.11
CA LEU A 61 -9.64 29.88 -12.63
C LEU A 61 -9.54 31.27 -13.26
N GLU A 62 -9.94 31.41 -14.52
CA GLU A 62 -9.92 32.66 -15.28
C GLU A 62 -10.84 33.76 -14.69
N ASN A 63 -11.82 33.39 -13.86
CA ASN A 63 -12.75 34.29 -13.19
C ASN A 63 -12.31 34.68 -11.78
N ASP A 64 -11.22 34.05 -11.28
CA ASP A 64 -10.73 34.29 -9.92
C ASP A 64 -9.63 35.36 -9.89
N ASP A 65 -9.61 36.14 -8.80
CA ASP A 65 -8.47 37.00 -8.50
C ASP A 65 -7.20 36.21 -8.21
N ALA A 66 -6.05 36.70 -8.67
CA ALA A 66 -4.77 35.99 -8.51
C ALA A 66 -4.42 35.69 -7.05
N ASN A 67 -4.74 36.62 -6.12
CA ASN A 67 -4.48 36.43 -4.70
C ASN A 67 -5.33 35.28 -4.13
N ARG A 68 -6.62 35.22 -4.52
CA ARG A 68 -7.52 34.16 -4.05
C ARG A 68 -7.19 32.81 -4.68
N ALA A 69 -6.79 32.76 -5.93
CA ALA A 69 -6.30 31.56 -6.58
C ALA A 69 -5.03 31.03 -5.90
N LEU A 70 -4.10 31.89 -5.50
CA LEU A 70 -2.91 31.53 -4.73
C LEU A 70 -3.30 30.93 -3.37
N MET A 71 -4.19 31.56 -2.62
CA MET A 71 -4.66 31.04 -1.33
C MET A 71 -5.33 29.68 -1.51
N GLY A 72 -6.26 29.54 -2.46
CA GLY A 72 -6.94 28.29 -2.75
C GLY A 72 -6.01 27.15 -3.15
N SER A 73 -5.01 27.41 -4.01
CA SER A 73 -4.01 26.41 -4.39
C SER A 73 -3.17 25.95 -3.20
N ASN A 74 -2.83 26.86 -2.29
CA ASN A 74 -2.12 26.51 -1.05
C ASN A 74 -2.98 25.67 -0.12
N MET A 75 -4.26 25.97 0.02
CA MET A 75 -5.20 25.23 0.87
C MET A 75 -5.44 23.81 0.35
N MET A 76 -5.52 23.60 -0.96
CA MET A 76 -5.64 22.25 -1.54
C MET A 76 -4.49 21.34 -1.13
N ARG A 77 -3.27 21.85 -0.99
CA ARG A 77 -2.11 21.08 -0.53
C ARG A 77 -2.13 20.70 0.95
N GLN A 78 -3.00 21.33 1.73
CA GLN A 78 -3.16 21.10 3.17
C GLN A 78 -4.41 20.26 3.48
N ALA A 79 -5.13 19.77 2.46
CA ALA A 79 -6.33 18.97 2.63
C ALA A 79 -6.03 17.67 3.37
N VAL A 80 -6.79 17.41 4.43
CA VAL A 80 -6.68 16.16 5.21
C VAL A 80 -7.47 15.05 4.52
N PRO A 81 -6.94 13.84 4.36
CA PRO A 81 -7.67 12.71 3.82
C PRO A 81 -8.89 12.38 4.66
N LEU A 82 -10.07 12.36 4.04
CA LEU A 82 -11.33 12.04 4.71
C LEU A 82 -11.59 10.53 4.72
N LEU A 83 -12.39 10.07 5.68
CA LEU A 83 -12.85 8.69 5.77
C LEU A 83 -13.67 8.27 4.53
N LYS A 84 -14.53 9.18 4.05
CA LYS A 84 -15.40 8.98 2.88
C LYS A 84 -15.25 10.17 1.91
N PRO A 85 -14.16 10.25 1.13
CA PRO A 85 -13.97 11.34 0.18
C PRO A 85 -14.98 11.24 -0.97
N GLU A 86 -15.24 12.36 -1.65
CA GLU A 86 -16.07 12.42 -2.86
C GLU A 86 -15.34 13.18 -3.97
N ALA A 87 -15.45 12.68 -5.20
CA ALA A 87 -14.95 13.38 -6.35
C ALA A 87 -15.73 14.71 -6.55
N PRO A 88 -15.07 15.78 -7.00
CA PRO A 88 -15.74 17.06 -7.23
C PRO A 88 -16.78 16.93 -8.34
N LEU A 89 -17.95 17.56 -8.16
CA LEU A 89 -19.00 17.58 -9.19
C LEU A 89 -18.58 18.41 -10.41
N VAL A 90 -17.75 19.43 -10.20
CA VAL A 90 -17.17 20.28 -11.24
C VAL A 90 -15.67 20.19 -11.14
N GLY A 91 -15.04 19.66 -12.17
CA GLY A 91 -13.60 19.47 -12.25
C GLY A 91 -13.00 20.06 -13.52
N THR A 92 -11.68 20.06 -13.61
CA THR A 92 -10.93 20.57 -14.76
C THR A 92 -10.50 19.45 -15.73
N GLY A 93 -10.73 18.18 -15.36
CA GLY A 93 -10.33 17.00 -16.13
C GLY A 93 -8.88 16.59 -15.97
N ILE A 94 -8.13 17.19 -15.04
CA ILE A 94 -6.76 16.79 -14.69
C ILE A 94 -6.71 15.93 -13.42
N GLU A 95 -7.85 15.77 -12.75
CA GLU A 95 -7.96 15.07 -11.46
C GLU A 95 -7.55 13.60 -11.57
N SER A 96 -7.91 12.93 -12.67
CA SER A 96 -7.53 11.55 -12.93
C SER A 96 -6.01 11.39 -13.18
N ASP A 97 -5.43 12.31 -13.95
CA ASP A 97 -4.00 12.29 -14.25
C ASP A 97 -3.18 12.55 -12.98
N VAL A 98 -3.62 13.50 -12.15
CA VAL A 98 -2.97 13.78 -10.86
C VAL A 98 -3.07 12.60 -9.91
N ALA A 99 -4.22 11.92 -9.83
CA ALA A 99 -4.39 10.73 -9.00
C ALA A 99 -3.48 9.57 -9.45
N LEU A 100 -3.36 9.37 -10.77
CA LEU A 100 -2.49 8.35 -11.36
C LEU A 100 -1.01 8.63 -11.07
N ASP A 101 -0.55 9.86 -11.35
CA ASP A 101 0.86 10.24 -11.26
C ASP A 101 1.32 10.45 -9.81
N SER A 102 0.41 10.67 -8.87
CA SER A 102 0.75 10.82 -7.44
C SER A 102 1.36 9.57 -6.82
N GLY A 103 1.16 8.38 -7.43
CA GLY A 103 1.60 7.10 -6.87
C GLY A 103 0.84 6.65 -5.62
N VAL A 104 -0.24 7.34 -5.26
CA VAL A 104 -1.11 6.99 -4.12
C VAL A 104 -2.08 5.87 -4.49
N THR A 105 -2.51 5.84 -5.75
CA THR A 105 -3.31 4.78 -6.34
C THR A 105 -2.42 3.61 -6.78
N ILE A 106 -2.98 2.41 -6.82
CA ILE A 106 -2.29 1.25 -7.37
C ILE A 106 -2.71 1.07 -8.82
N VAL A 107 -1.72 0.99 -9.69
CA VAL A 107 -1.88 0.89 -11.13
C VAL A 107 -1.44 -0.48 -11.61
N ALA A 108 -2.18 -1.07 -12.56
CA ALA A 108 -1.82 -2.32 -13.19
C ALA A 108 -0.56 -2.17 -14.05
N LYS A 109 0.44 -3.02 -13.82
CA LYS A 109 1.72 -3.00 -14.56
C LYS A 109 1.60 -3.62 -15.95
N ARG A 110 0.73 -4.60 -16.08
CA ARG A 110 0.52 -5.40 -17.30
C ARG A 110 -0.96 -5.64 -17.53
N ASP A 111 -1.30 -5.97 -18.79
CA ASP A 111 -2.65 -6.44 -19.13
C ASP A 111 -2.92 -7.79 -18.46
N GLY A 112 -4.09 -7.94 -17.88
CA GLY A 112 -4.43 -9.15 -17.15
C GLY A 112 -5.90 -9.28 -16.79
N VAL A 113 -6.19 -10.37 -16.08
CA VAL A 113 -7.50 -10.65 -15.50
C VAL A 113 -7.34 -10.81 -14.00
N VAL A 114 -8.22 -10.19 -13.24
CA VAL A 114 -8.21 -10.29 -11.77
C VAL A 114 -8.68 -11.68 -11.35
N ASP A 115 -7.78 -12.45 -10.71
CA ASP A 115 -8.06 -13.83 -10.26
C ASP A 115 -8.59 -13.88 -8.83
N LYS A 116 -7.93 -13.19 -7.89
CA LYS A 116 -8.33 -13.14 -6.47
C LYS A 116 -8.21 -11.74 -5.92
N ILE A 117 -9.13 -11.38 -5.02
CA ILE A 117 -9.10 -10.10 -4.29
C ILE A 117 -9.35 -10.37 -2.81
N ASP A 118 -8.47 -9.84 -1.99
CA ASP A 118 -8.61 -9.80 -0.54
C ASP A 118 -8.54 -8.35 -0.05
N GLY A 119 -8.93 -8.08 1.19
CA GLY A 119 -8.80 -6.75 1.79
C GLY A 119 -7.37 -6.20 1.83
N LYS A 120 -6.36 -7.07 1.73
CA LYS A 120 -4.93 -6.71 1.79
C LYS A 120 -4.19 -6.84 0.48
N ARG A 121 -4.74 -7.56 -0.52
CA ARG A 121 -4.04 -7.82 -1.79
C ARG A 121 -4.98 -8.03 -2.97
N ILE A 122 -4.48 -7.73 -4.16
CA ILE A 122 -5.11 -8.00 -5.45
C ILE A 122 -4.15 -8.87 -6.25
N VAL A 123 -4.65 -9.98 -6.78
CA VAL A 123 -3.89 -10.93 -7.60
C VAL A 123 -4.40 -10.86 -9.02
N ILE A 124 -3.52 -10.50 -9.95
CA ILE A 124 -3.83 -10.36 -11.37
C ILE A 124 -3.04 -11.41 -12.15
N LYS A 125 -3.75 -12.20 -12.97
CA LYS A 125 -3.15 -13.11 -13.94
C LYS A 125 -2.87 -12.32 -15.22
N ALA A 126 -1.61 -12.19 -15.61
CA ALA A 126 -1.20 -11.52 -16.83
C ALA A 126 -1.74 -12.27 -18.08
N THR A 127 -2.18 -11.52 -19.08
CA THR A 127 -2.67 -12.05 -20.34
C THR A 127 -1.56 -12.09 -21.40
N ASP A 128 -0.47 -11.33 -21.21
CA ASP A 128 0.66 -11.26 -22.13
C ASP A 128 1.45 -12.58 -22.12
N GLU A 129 1.29 -13.33 -23.22
CA GLU A 129 1.90 -14.66 -23.40
C GLU A 129 3.37 -14.62 -23.85
N LYS A 130 3.98 -13.44 -24.03
CA LYS A 130 5.28 -13.32 -24.69
C LYS A 130 6.50 -13.55 -23.77
N ASP A 131 6.36 -13.37 -22.46
CA ASP A 131 7.48 -13.47 -21.52
C ASP A 131 7.26 -14.62 -20.50
N PHE A 132 7.50 -15.83 -20.94
CA PHE A 132 7.32 -17.05 -20.13
C PHE A 132 8.40 -17.28 -19.05
N SER A 133 9.39 -16.40 -18.97
CA SER A 133 10.46 -16.46 -17.96
C SER A 133 10.05 -15.86 -16.61
N LYS A 134 8.95 -15.11 -16.55
CA LYS A 134 8.41 -14.51 -15.33
C LYS A 134 7.14 -15.24 -14.90
N SER A 135 6.87 -15.27 -13.59
CA SER A 135 5.58 -15.75 -13.11
C SER A 135 4.49 -14.92 -13.80
N GLY A 136 3.55 -15.57 -14.44
CA GLY A 136 2.43 -14.89 -15.12
C GLY A 136 1.44 -14.23 -14.15
N VAL A 137 1.88 -13.88 -12.93
CA VAL A 137 1.05 -13.38 -11.84
C VAL A 137 1.67 -12.12 -11.27
N ASP A 138 0.86 -11.08 -11.09
CA ASP A 138 1.20 -9.87 -10.38
C ASP A 138 0.39 -9.79 -9.08
N ILE A 139 1.07 -9.72 -7.95
CA ILE A 139 0.46 -9.55 -6.62
C ILE A 139 0.67 -8.09 -6.19
N TYR A 140 -0.42 -7.38 -5.94
CA TYR A 140 -0.44 -6.02 -5.46
C TYR A 140 -0.90 -6.00 -4.01
N ASN A 141 0.01 -5.68 -3.09
CA ASN A 141 -0.31 -5.55 -1.67
C ASN A 141 -0.86 -4.16 -1.38
N LEU A 142 -2.05 -4.10 -0.77
CA LEU A 142 -2.73 -2.87 -0.38
C LEU A 142 -2.21 -2.38 0.96
N GLN A 143 -1.92 -1.09 1.06
CA GLN A 143 -1.60 -0.45 2.33
C GLN A 143 -2.88 -0.22 3.13
N LYS A 144 -2.96 -0.82 4.32
CA LYS A 144 -4.14 -0.72 5.18
C LYS A 144 -3.78 0.00 6.47
N PHE A 145 -4.46 1.11 6.76
CA PHE A 145 -4.33 1.88 8.01
C PHE A 145 -2.88 2.18 8.39
N LYS A 146 -2.09 2.58 7.39
CA LYS A 146 -0.68 2.93 7.59
C LYS A 146 -0.56 4.43 7.87
N ARG A 147 0.33 4.78 8.79
CA ARG A 147 0.64 6.18 9.10
C ARG A 147 1.41 6.84 7.94
N SER A 148 1.00 8.04 7.56
CA SER A 148 1.76 8.92 6.67
C SER A 148 2.76 9.78 7.48
N ASN A 149 3.65 10.50 6.78
CA ASN A 149 4.58 11.43 7.41
C ASN A 149 3.87 12.58 8.17
N GLN A 150 2.62 12.88 7.83
CA GLN A 150 1.79 13.92 8.44
C GLN A 150 0.78 13.35 9.47
N ASN A 151 1.00 12.14 9.96
CA ASN A 151 0.10 11.43 10.87
C ASN A 151 -1.29 11.14 10.30
N THR A 152 -1.50 11.27 9.00
CA THR A 152 -2.75 10.92 8.35
C THR A 152 -2.81 9.44 8.01
N CYS A 153 -4.02 8.91 7.85
CA CYS A 153 -4.24 7.49 7.55
C CYS A 153 -4.11 7.21 6.05
N ILE A 154 -3.22 6.30 5.69
CA ILE A 154 -3.14 5.73 4.35
C ILE A 154 -3.91 4.42 4.35
N ASN A 155 -5.01 4.37 3.58
CA ASN A 155 -5.82 3.17 3.44
C ASN A 155 -6.23 3.01 1.97
N GLN A 156 -5.73 1.96 1.33
CA GLN A 156 -6.03 1.66 -0.06
C GLN A 156 -7.23 0.71 -0.15
N LYS A 157 -8.12 0.99 -1.11
CA LYS A 157 -9.36 0.22 -1.33
C LYS A 157 -9.38 -0.31 -2.76
N PRO A 158 -9.64 -1.61 -3.00
CA PRO A 158 -9.76 -2.14 -4.35
C PRO A 158 -10.97 -1.55 -5.07
N LEU A 159 -10.81 -1.27 -6.36
CA LEU A 159 -11.88 -0.81 -7.26
C LEU A 159 -12.41 -1.93 -8.15
N VAL A 160 -11.56 -2.92 -8.43
CA VAL A 160 -11.86 -4.02 -9.35
C VAL A 160 -12.56 -5.17 -8.64
N THR A 161 -13.23 -6.02 -9.40
CA THR A 161 -13.85 -7.26 -8.94
C THR A 161 -13.19 -8.48 -9.59
N VAL A 162 -13.40 -9.67 -8.98
CA VAL A 162 -12.85 -10.91 -9.53
C VAL A 162 -13.42 -11.17 -10.91
N GLY A 163 -12.55 -11.42 -11.89
CA GLY A 163 -12.91 -11.65 -13.28
C GLY A 163 -12.81 -10.42 -14.20
N ASP A 164 -12.58 -9.22 -13.64
CA ASP A 164 -12.40 -8.01 -14.42
C ASP A 164 -11.12 -8.07 -15.25
N LYS A 165 -11.20 -7.55 -16.48
CA LYS A 165 -10.06 -7.38 -17.37
C LYS A 165 -9.46 -6.00 -17.15
N VAL A 166 -8.18 -5.96 -16.83
CA VAL A 166 -7.42 -4.72 -16.61
C VAL A 166 -6.35 -4.57 -17.68
N LYS A 167 -6.07 -3.34 -18.07
CA LYS A 167 -4.99 -2.99 -18.99
C LYS A 167 -3.83 -2.37 -18.20
N SER A 168 -2.65 -2.41 -18.80
CA SER A 168 -1.50 -1.68 -18.27
C SER A 168 -1.83 -0.19 -18.18
N GLY A 169 -1.64 0.39 -16.99
CA GLY A 169 -1.98 1.79 -16.70
C GLY A 169 -3.35 2.00 -16.04
N ASP A 170 -4.23 1.00 -15.99
CA ASP A 170 -5.52 1.13 -15.29
C ASP A 170 -5.33 1.18 -13.77
N ILE A 171 -6.12 2.03 -13.10
CA ILE A 171 -6.13 2.12 -11.64
C ILE A 171 -6.97 0.96 -11.08
N ILE A 172 -6.34 0.13 -10.26
CA ILE A 172 -6.95 -1.06 -9.65
C ILE A 172 -7.35 -0.88 -8.19
N ALA A 173 -6.73 0.10 -7.51
CA ALA A 173 -7.11 0.46 -6.15
C ALA A 173 -6.96 1.95 -5.89
N ASP A 174 -7.94 2.53 -5.18
CA ASP A 174 -7.90 3.90 -4.69
C ASP A 174 -6.99 4.02 -3.47
N GLY A 175 -6.37 5.18 -3.34
CA GLY A 175 -5.60 5.58 -2.16
C GLY A 175 -6.33 6.61 -1.28
N PRO A 176 -5.63 7.25 -0.33
CA PRO A 176 -6.18 8.37 0.41
C PRO A 176 -6.50 9.54 -0.52
N SER A 177 -7.58 10.27 -0.23
CA SER A 177 -8.04 11.41 -1.03
C SER A 177 -8.28 11.12 -2.51
N THR A 178 -8.65 9.88 -2.84
CA THR A 178 -9.04 9.48 -4.20
C THR A 178 -10.35 8.70 -4.16
N LYS A 179 -11.14 8.81 -5.24
CA LYS A 179 -12.37 8.05 -5.43
C LYS A 179 -12.56 7.69 -6.90
N ILE A 180 -12.67 6.39 -7.19
CA ILE A 180 -12.82 5.84 -8.54
C ILE A 180 -11.71 6.35 -9.48
N GLY A 181 -10.47 6.39 -8.99
CA GLY A 181 -9.31 6.85 -9.76
C GLY A 181 -9.22 8.36 -9.98
N GLU A 182 -10.09 9.16 -9.37
CA GLU A 182 -10.04 10.62 -9.43
C GLU A 182 -9.64 11.24 -8.09
N LEU A 183 -9.01 12.40 -8.14
CA LEU A 183 -8.63 13.15 -6.95
C LEU A 183 -9.87 13.64 -6.21
N ALA A 184 -10.00 13.30 -4.94
CA ALA A 184 -11.12 13.63 -4.06
C ALA A 184 -10.59 14.20 -2.73
N LEU A 185 -10.31 15.51 -2.71
CA LEU A 185 -9.73 16.18 -1.54
C LEU A 185 -10.74 16.50 -0.43
N GLY A 186 -12.01 16.37 -0.70
CA GLY A 186 -13.06 16.75 0.23
C GLY A 186 -14.39 16.06 -0.05
N LYS A 187 -15.47 16.76 0.22
CA LYS A 187 -16.84 16.27 0.06
C LYS A 187 -17.74 17.33 -0.55
N ASN A 188 -18.71 16.92 -1.34
CA ASN A 188 -19.73 17.83 -1.88
C ASN A 188 -20.80 18.09 -0.82
N VAL A 189 -20.98 19.35 -0.44
CA VAL A 189 -21.96 19.77 0.57
C VAL A 189 -22.85 20.88 0.03
N THR A 190 -24.10 20.92 0.46
CA THR A 190 -25.04 22.02 0.13
C THR A 190 -24.68 23.21 0.99
N VAL A 191 -24.47 24.35 0.35
CA VAL A 191 -24.10 25.62 1.01
C VAL A 191 -25.21 26.66 0.78
N ALA A 192 -25.59 27.38 1.82
CA ALA A 192 -26.47 28.54 1.74
C ALA A 192 -25.67 29.82 1.97
N PHE A 193 -25.68 30.73 1.01
CA PHE A 193 -25.05 32.06 1.12
C PHE A 193 -26.04 33.06 1.66
N MET A 194 -26.11 33.19 2.99
CA MET A 194 -27.03 34.11 3.65
C MET A 194 -26.51 34.51 5.04
N PRO A 195 -26.77 35.71 5.53
CA PRO A 195 -26.51 36.04 6.93
C PRO A 195 -27.46 35.24 7.83
N TRP A 196 -26.95 34.70 8.93
CA TRP A 196 -27.76 33.91 9.85
C TRP A 196 -27.50 34.33 11.31
N GLN A 197 -28.36 35.22 11.84
CA GLN A 197 -28.33 35.70 13.23
C GLN A 197 -26.94 36.17 13.74
N GLY A 198 -26.08 36.62 12.85
CA GLY A 198 -24.73 37.06 13.17
C GLY A 198 -23.71 35.95 13.46
N TYR A 199 -24.12 34.69 13.47
CA TYR A 199 -23.19 33.57 13.77
C TYR A 199 -22.20 33.25 12.64
N ASN A 200 -22.43 33.79 11.45
CA ASN A 200 -21.52 33.68 10.29
C ASN A 200 -20.90 35.04 9.91
N PHE A 201 -20.64 35.89 10.92
CA PHE A 201 -19.99 37.19 10.72
C PHE A 201 -18.52 37.02 10.28
N GLU A 202 -18.08 37.81 9.29
CA GLU A 202 -16.79 37.77 8.64
C GLU A 202 -16.50 36.37 8.00
N ASP A 203 -15.43 35.71 8.45
CA ASP A 203 -14.96 34.39 7.93
C ASP A 203 -15.56 33.20 8.70
N SER A 204 -16.54 33.46 9.60
CA SER A 204 -17.20 32.41 10.37
C SER A 204 -18.11 31.56 9.48
N ILE A 205 -18.08 30.26 9.66
CA ILE A 205 -18.94 29.30 8.94
C ILE A 205 -19.78 28.53 9.94
N LEU A 206 -21.09 28.51 9.72
CA LEU A 206 -22.03 27.70 10.49
C LEU A 206 -22.17 26.33 9.85
N ILE A 207 -21.95 25.25 10.62
CA ILE A 207 -21.98 23.88 10.15
C ILE A 207 -23.20 23.18 10.76
N SER A 208 -23.91 22.39 9.96
CA SER A 208 -25.03 21.56 10.42
C SER A 208 -24.51 20.38 11.27
N GLU A 209 -25.25 20.00 12.30
CA GLU A 209 -24.98 18.83 13.15
C GLU A 209 -24.92 17.53 12.32
N ARG A 210 -25.64 17.45 11.20
CA ARG A 210 -25.56 16.32 10.26
C ARG A 210 -24.16 16.07 9.74
N CYS A 211 -23.30 17.08 9.64
CA CYS A 211 -21.91 16.90 9.22
C CYS A 211 -21.12 16.01 10.19
N VAL A 212 -21.49 16.04 11.48
CA VAL A 212 -20.90 15.20 12.52
C VAL A 212 -21.54 13.80 12.53
N THR A 213 -22.87 13.73 12.48
CA THR A 213 -23.61 12.45 12.55
C THR A 213 -23.39 11.57 11.32
N ASP A 214 -23.21 12.17 10.14
CA ASP A 214 -23.00 11.47 8.87
C ASP A 214 -21.49 11.25 8.55
N ASP A 215 -20.57 11.61 9.45
CA ASP A 215 -19.10 11.53 9.25
C ASP A 215 -18.62 12.25 7.99
N VAL A 216 -19.15 13.44 7.70
CA VAL A 216 -18.88 14.14 6.44
C VAL A 216 -17.42 14.56 6.32
N PHE A 217 -16.85 15.15 7.39
CA PHE A 217 -15.46 15.62 7.44
C PHE A 217 -14.59 14.84 8.43
N THR A 218 -15.01 13.63 8.78
CA THR A 218 -14.27 12.78 9.71
C THR A 218 -12.97 12.27 9.07
N SER A 219 -11.88 12.40 9.81
CA SER A 219 -10.55 11.94 9.43
C SER A 219 -9.95 11.05 10.51
N ILE A 220 -9.03 10.17 10.13
CA ILE A 220 -8.29 9.31 11.03
C ILE A 220 -6.84 9.79 11.09
N HIS A 221 -6.34 10.03 12.29
CA HIS A 221 -4.94 10.37 12.54
C HIS A 221 -4.28 9.22 13.29
N ILE A 222 -3.07 8.86 12.87
CA ILE A 222 -2.30 7.76 13.47
C ILE A 222 -1.01 8.35 14.04
N GLU A 223 -0.86 8.25 15.34
CA GLU A 223 0.36 8.68 16.04
C GLU A 223 1.29 7.49 16.26
N GLU A 224 2.59 7.76 16.21
CA GLU A 224 3.64 6.77 16.44
C GLU A 224 4.32 7.06 17.77
N TYR A 225 4.37 6.05 18.61
CA TYR A 225 5.09 6.05 19.87
C TYR A 225 6.20 5.01 19.80
N GLU A 226 7.44 5.42 20.07
CA GLU A 226 8.58 4.51 20.00
C GLU A 226 9.29 4.41 21.34
N VAL A 227 9.80 3.23 21.63
CA VAL A 227 10.68 2.98 22.79
C VAL A 227 11.81 2.08 22.34
N MET A 228 12.99 2.35 22.87
CA MET A 228 14.22 1.60 22.61
C MET A 228 14.75 1.03 23.92
N ALA A 229 15.08 -0.26 23.91
CA ALA A 229 15.88 -0.89 24.96
C ALA A 229 17.34 -0.86 24.55
N ARG A 230 18.18 -0.29 25.41
CA ARG A 230 19.60 -0.07 25.16
C ARG A 230 20.45 -0.86 26.14
N ASP A 231 21.62 -1.27 25.69
CA ASP A 231 22.69 -1.73 26.59
C ASP A 231 23.34 -0.51 27.22
N THR A 232 23.26 -0.44 28.56
CA THR A 232 23.82 0.66 29.34
C THR A 232 24.99 0.17 30.20
N LYS A 233 25.84 1.08 30.67
CA LYS A 233 26.96 0.75 31.58
C LYS A 233 26.52 0.10 32.90
N LEU A 234 25.26 0.23 33.28
CA LEU A 234 24.67 -0.29 34.51
C LEU A 234 23.96 -1.64 34.31
N GLY A 235 23.85 -2.08 33.07
CA GLY A 235 23.16 -3.28 32.63
C GLY A 235 22.24 -3.03 31.44
N GLU A 236 21.68 -4.08 30.90
CA GLU A 236 20.77 -4.02 29.78
C GLU A 236 19.38 -3.55 30.23
N GLU A 237 18.76 -2.63 29.47
CA GLU A 237 17.35 -2.28 29.62
C GLU A 237 16.50 -3.43 29.11
N ASP A 238 15.41 -3.75 29.77
CA ASP A 238 14.53 -4.83 29.40
C ASP A 238 13.10 -4.34 29.13
N ILE A 239 12.45 -4.94 28.11
CA ILE A 239 11.04 -4.71 27.82
C ILE A 239 10.26 -5.90 28.37
N THR A 240 9.51 -5.65 29.45
CA THR A 240 8.82 -6.69 30.23
C THR A 240 7.50 -6.18 30.78
N ARG A 241 6.60 -7.10 31.07
CA ARG A 241 5.37 -6.82 31.82
C ARG A 241 5.60 -6.70 33.33
N ASP A 242 6.72 -7.23 33.83
CA ASP A 242 7.06 -7.20 35.25
C ASP A 242 7.63 -5.85 35.62
N ILE A 243 6.77 -4.87 35.93
CA ILE A 243 7.10 -3.50 36.25
C ILE A 243 6.86 -3.26 37.72
N PRO A 244 7.86 -2.80 38.49
CA PRO A 244 7.70 -2.55 39.93
C PRO A 244 6.71 -1.40 40.17
N ASN A 245 5.91 -1.53 41.25
CA ASN A 245 4.99 -0.51 41.76
C ASN A 245 3.86 -0.07 40.77
N VAL A 246 3.42 -0.95 39.87
CA VAL A 246 2.32 -0.71 38.97
C VAL A 246 1.17 -1.63 39.29
N ASN A 247 -0.07 -1.10 39.25
CA ASN A 247 -1.28 -1.90 39.47
C ASN A 247 -1.55 -2.82 38.30
N GLU A 248 -2.06 -4.03 38.55
CA GLU A 248 -2.45 -5.00 37.51
C GLU A 248 -3.48 -4.42 36.51
N GLU A 249 -4.31 -3.50 36.96
CA GLU A 249 -5.29 -2.84 36.09
C GLU A 249 -4.66 -2.02 34.96
N SER A 250 -3.49 -1.40 35.22
CA SER A 250 -2.71 -0.68 34.23
C SER A 250 -1.94 -1.61 33.27
N LEU A 251 -1.80 -2.88 33.61
CA LEU A 251 -1.10 -3.90 32.83
C LEU A 251 -2.06 -4.76 31.98
N LYS A 252 -3.38 -4.54 32.07
CA LYS A 252 -4.39 -5.36 31.38
C LYS A 252 -4.26 -5.40 29.87
N ASN A 253 -3.74 -4.32 29.27
CA ASN A 253 -3.59 -4.17 27.82
C ASN A 253 -2.23 -4.69 27.31
N LEU A 254 -1.35 -5.15 28.19
CA LEU A 254 -0.03 -5.66 27.85
C LEU A 254 -0.05 -7.19 27.71
N ASP A 255 0.69 -7.70 26.73
CA ASP A 255 0.98 -9.13 26.59
C ASP A 255 2.10 -9.57 27.57
N GLU A 256 2.49 -10.84 27.53
CA GLU A 256 3.56 -11.39 28.37
C GLU A 256 4.92 -10.75 28.08
N SER A 257 5.14 -10.26 26.88
CA SER A 257 6.36 -9.53 26.49
C SER A 257 6.35 -8.05 26.93
N GLY A 258 5.32 -7.59 27.64
CA GLY A 258 5.20 -6.20 28.10
C GLY A 258 4.80 -5.21 27.00
N ILE A 259 4.25 -5.66 25.88
CA ILE A 259 3.84 -4.83 24.74
C ILE A 259 2.32 -4.84 24.63
N VAL A 260 1.71 -3.69 24.32
CA VAL A 260 0.27 -3.57 24.11
C VAL A 260 -0.19 -4.42 22.91
N TYR A 261 -1.36 -5.06 23.02
CA TYR A 261 -1.90 -5.85 21.90
C TYR A 261 -2.66 -4.97 20.91
N ILE A 262 -2.68 -5.40 19.65
CA ILE A 262 -3.38 -4.70 18.55
C ILE A 262 -4.88 -4.76 18.82
N GLY A 263 -5.57 -3.61 18.66
CA GLY A 263 -6.99 -3.46 18.92
C GLY A 263 -7.32 -3.02 20.35
N ALA A 264 -6.32 -2.84 21.23
CA ALA A 264 -6.54 -2.31 22.57
C ALA A 264 -6.98 -0.85 22.52
N GLU A 265 -7.99 -0.49 23.29
CA GLU A 265 -8.36 0.89 23.56
C GLU A 265 -7.47 1.42 24.66
N VAL A 266 -6.69 2.46 24.38
CA VAL A 266 -5.75 3.06 25.30
C VAL A 266 -6.19 4.47 25.69
N LYS A 267 -6.06 4.78 26.97
CA LYS A 267 -6.42 6.07 27.58
C LYS A 267 -5.16 6.82 28.02
N PRO A 268 -5.26 8.13 28.24
CA PRO A 268 -4.14 8.91 28.80
C PRO A 268 -3.60 8.28 30.09
N GLY A 269 -2.29 8.04 30.13
CA GLY A 269 -1.62 7.42 31.27
C GLY A 269 -1.48 5.89 31.22
N ASP A 270 -2.19 5.20 30.30
CA ASP A 270 -2.02 3.76 30.11
C ASP A 270 -0.62 3.41 29.59
N ILE A 271 -0.11 2.27 29.97
CA ILE A 271 1.20 1.79 29.53
C ILE A 271 1.07 1.16 28.15
N LEU A 272 1.84 1.67 27.18
CA LEU A 272 1.93 1.12 25.83
C LEU A 272 2.99 0.03 25.73
N VAL A 273 4.16 0.27 26.36
CA VAL A 273 5.27 -0.67 26.41
C VAL A 273 5.90 -0.60 27.78
N GLY A 274 5.95 -1.71 28.48
CA GLY A 274 6.62 -1.84 29.78
C GLY A 274 8.13 -1.92 29.58
N LYS A 275 8.88 -0.98 30.16
CA LYS A 275 10.34 -0.98 30.13
C LYS A 275 10.89 -0.70 31.53
N VAL A 276 11.91 -1.47 31.88
CA VAL A 276 12.65 -1.30 33.13
C VAL A 276 14.13 -1.01 32.84
N THR A 277 14.70 -0.07 33.60
CA THR A 277 16.10 0.32 33.46
C THR A 277 16.83 -0.04 34.75
N PRO A 278 17.98 -0.73 34.69
CA PRO A 278 18.78 -1.05 35.88
C PRO A 278 19.23 0.22 36.60
N LYS A 279 19.15 0.19 37.93
CA LYS A 279 19.58 1.28 38.79
C LYS A 279 21.04 1.02 39.21
N GLY A 280 21.89 2.04 39.06
CA GLY A 280 23.28 1.90 39.48
C GLY A 280 23.39 1.70 40.97
N ASP A 281 24.46 1.03 41.39
CA ASP A 281 24.85 0.86 42.80
C ASP A 281 25.11 2.23 43.49
N SER A 282 24.04 2.94 43.83
CA SER A 282 24.14 3.99 44.83
C SER A 282 24.22 3.28 46.17
N ALA A 283 25.18 3.70 47.01
CA ALA A 283 25.36 3.14 48.35
C ALA A 283 24.00 3.05 49.06
N SER A 284 23.45 1.85 49.10
CA SER A 284 22.12 1.60 49.66
C SER A 284 22.06 1.96 51.12
N GLY A 285 21.21 2.91 51.49
CA GLY A 285 20.93 3.27 52.85
C GLY A 285 20.36 2.10 53.66
N PRO A 286 20.42 2.15 55.00
CA PRO A 286 19.86 1.08 55.84
C PRO A 286 18.39 0.81 55.58
N GLU A 287 17.63 1.82 55.19
CA GLU A 287 16.21 1.72 54.81
C GLU A 287 15.98 0.93 53.54
N GLU A 288 16.84 1.10 52.53
CA GLU A 288 16.80 0.37 51.25
C GLU A 288 17.16 -1.11 51.43
N LYS A 289 18.08 -1.44 52.35
CA LYS A 289 18.40 -2.81 52.75
C LYS A 289 17.22 -3.52 53.42
N LEU A 290 16.43 -2.79 54.18
CA LEU A 290 15.20 -3.32 54.79
C LEU A 290 14.09 -3.57 53.77
N LEU A 291 13.94 -2.66 52.81
CA LEU A 291 13.01 -2.82 51.71
C LEU A 291 13.39 -4.01 50.82
N ARG A 292 14.67 -4.25 50.53
CA ARG A 292 15.18 -5.45 49.82
C ARG A 292 14.76 -6.75 50.52
N SER A 293 14.80 -6.76 51.84
CA SER A 293 14.42 -7.95 52.62
C SER A 293 12.90 -8.23 52.60
N ILE A 294 12.06 -7.20 52.40
CA ILE A 294 10.60 -7.31 52.47
C ILE A 294 10.00 -7.56 51.08
N PHE A 295 10.49 -6.89 50.05
CA PHE A 295 9.90 -6.92 48.70
C PHE A 295 10.65 -7.76 47.65
N GLY A 296 11.79 -8.37 48.02
CA GLY A 296 12.66 -9.15 47.15
C GLY A 296 13.66 -8.29 46.35
N GLU A 297 14.76 -8.88 45.93
CA GLU A 297 15.89 -8.17 45.31
C GLU A 297 15.52 -7.49 43.98
N LYS A 298 14.63 -8.10 43.16
CA LYS A 298 14.29 -7.59 41.84
C LYS A 298 13.54 -6.25 41.81
N ALA A 299 12.73 -5.95 42.81
CA ALA A 299 11.88 -4.75 42.83
C ALA A 299 12.65 -3.44 43.15
N ILE A 300 13.88 -3.53 43.57
CA ILE A 300 14.67 -2.37 44.04
C ILE A 300 15.78 -1.99 43.05
N ASP A 301 16.21 -2.93 42.24
CA ASP A 301 17.34 -2.75 41.33
C ASP A 301 16.97 -2.15 39.99
N VAL A 302 15.68 -1.95 39.71
CA VAL A 302 15.19 -1.41 38.43
C VAL A 302 14.26 -0.22 38.64
N THR A 303 14.28 0.70 37.69
CA THR A 303 13.38 1.87 37.62
C THR A 303 12.40 1.71 36.48
N ASP A 304 11.12 2.05 36.70
CA ASP A 304 10.09 2.11 35.66
C ASP A 304 10.41 3.25 34.68
N THR A 305 10.71 2.90 33.44
CA THR A 305 10.90 3.80 32.29
C THR A 305 9.95 3.46 31.14
N SER A 306 8.81 2.91 31.50
CA SER A 306 7.78 2.47 30.53
C SER A 306 7.25 3.62 29.68
N LEU A 307 6.94 3.31 28.43
CA LEU A 307 6.27 4.22 27.52
C LEU A 307 4.78 4.29 27.90
N LYS A 308 4.33 5.48 28.30
CA LYS A 308 2.92 5.73 28.66
C LYS A 308 2.25 6.62 27.64
N MET A 309 0.94 6.45 27.51
CA MET A 309 0.13 7.32 26.63
C MET A 309 0.15 8.75 27.18
N PRO A 310 0.51 9.77 26.37
CA PRO A 310 0.52 11.16 26.82
C PRO A 310 -0.86 11.66 27.26
N SER A 311 -0.87 12.66 28.12
CA SER A 311 -2.10 13.33 28.54
C SER A 311 -2.74 14.04 27.34
N GLY A 312 -4.05 13.85 27.16
CA GLY A 312 -4.82 14.44 26.06
C GLY A 312 -4.88 13.61 24.78
N SER A 313 -4.12 12.50 24.71
CA SER A 313 -4.16 11.55 23.61
C SER A 313 -4.78 10.24 24.06
N GLY A 314 -5.52 9.58 23.18
CA GLY A 314 -6.12 8.27 23.42
C GLY A 314 -6.66 7.71 22.11
N GLY A 315 -6.84 6.41 22.04
CA GLY A 315 -7.32 5.81 20.81
C GLY A 315 -7.22 4.28 20.80
N ILE A 316 -7.22 3.72 19.61
CA ILE A 316 -7.12 2.27 19.40
C ILE A 316 -5.76 1.95 18.78
N VAL A 317 -5.08 0.95 19.33
CA VAL A 317 -3.80 0.47 18.77
C VAL A 317 -4.07 -0.24 17.45
N VAL A 318 -3.53 0.31 16.36
CA VAL A 318 -3.72 -0.21 15.00
C VAL A 318 -2.65 -1.21 14.61
N ASP A 319 -1.40 -0.91 14.94
CA ASP A 319 -0.24 -1.73 14.56
C ASP A 319 0.84 -1.66 15.65
N VAL A 320 1.60 -2.72 15.78
CA VAL A 320 2.76 -2.81 16.68
C VAL A 320 3.89 -3.48 15.94
N ARG A 321 5.04 -2.81 15.87
CA ARG A 321 6.24 -3.33 15.23
C ARG A 321 7.35 -3.51 16.25
N VAL A 322 7.96 -4.67 16.22
CA VAL A 322 9.07 -5.02 17.10
C VAL A 322 10.29 -5.29 16.21
N PHE A 323 11.34 -4.55 16.46
CA PHE A 323 12.63 -4.66 15.79
C PHE A 323 13.66 -5.22 16.76
N ASN A 324 14.33 -6.28 16.41
CA ASN A 324 15.36 -6.92 17.23
C ASN A 324 16.68 -6.91 16.48
N ARG A 325 17.76 -6.60 17.22
CA ARG A 325 19.11 -6.65 16.68
C ARG A 325 19.51 -8.08 16.32
N HIS A 326 20.37 -8.23 15.31
CA HIS A 326 20.97 -9.51 14.95
C HIS A 326 21.64 -10.21 16.13
N GLY A 327 21.34 -11.51 16.30
CA GLY A 327 22.05 -12.36 17.27
C GLY A 327 21.52 -12.28 18.72
N ILE A 328 20.43 -11.56 18.97
CA ILE A 328 19.75 -11.52 20.26
C ILE A 328 18.62 -12.55 20.29
N GLU A 329 18.37 -13.14 21.45
CA GLU A 329 17.21 -14.02 21.65
C GLU A 329 15.92 -13.24 21.41
N LYS A 330 15.01 -13.84 20.61
CA LYS A 330 13.75 -13.22 20.23
C LYS A 330 12.65 -13.60 21.19
N ASP A 331 11.87 -12.63 21.62
CA ASP A 331 10.70 -12.85 22.46
C ASP A 331 9.59 -13.61 21.71
N GLU A 332 8.65 -14.20 22.44
CA GLU A 332 7.50 -14.90 21.89
C GLU A 332 6.68 -14.02 20.95
N ARG A 333 6.54 -12.73 21.26
CA ARG A 333 5.84 -11.76 20.41
C ARG A 333 6.54 -11.57 19.08
N SER A 334 7.86 -11.40 19.08
CA SER A 334 8.66 -11.28 17.85
C SER A 334 8.57 -12.54 16.99
N ILE A 335 8.64 -13.71 17.62
CA ILE A 335 8.51 -15.00 16.92
C ILE A 335 7.10 -15.15 16.30
N THR A 336 6.06 -14.69 17.01
CA THR A 336 4.68 -14.74 16.51
C THR A 336 4.48 -13.82 15.32
N ILE A 337 5.04 -12.60 15.35
CA ILE A 337 5.00 -11.65 14.22
C ILE A 337 5.75 -12.22 13.01
N GLU A 338 6.95 -12.74 13.20
CA GLU A 338 7.72 -13.38 12.12
C GLU A 338 6.99 -14.56 11.49
N ARG A 339 6.37 -15.41 12.31
CA ARG A 339 5.56 -16.54 11.79
C ARG A 339 4.39 -16.03 10.96
N ALA A 340 3.67 -15.02 11.43
CA ALA A 340 2.55 -14.45 10.67
C ALA A 340 3.00 -13.82 9.33
N GLU A 341 4.16 -13.18 9.30
CA GLU A 341 4.74 -12.66 8.05
C GLU A 341 5.17 -13.79 7.09
N ILE A 342 5.82 -14.82 7.60
CA ILE A 342 6.22 -15.99 6.80
C ILE A 342 4.98 -16.70 6.25
N ASP A 343 3.93 -16.88 7.06
CA ASP A 343 2.67 -17.50 6.64
C ASP A 343 2.00 -16.67 5.52
N SER A 344 2.04 -15.34 5.60
CA SER A 344 1.53 -14.47 4.54
C SER A 344 2.29 -14.65 3.23
N VAL A 345 3.64 -14.70 3.29
CA VAL A 345 4.48 -14.93 2.10
C VAL A 345 4.27 -16.32 1.53
N GLN A 346 4.03 -17.31 2.40
CA GLN A 346 3.73 -18.69 1.98
C GLN A 346 2.38 -18.78 1.28
N GLN A 347 1.37 -18.07 1.75
CA GLN A 347 0.06 -17.99 1.08
C GLN A 347 0.18 -17.34 -0.30
N ASP A 348 0.99 -16.29 -0.44
CA ASP A 348 1.25 -15.67 -1.74
C ASP A 348 1.90 -16.66 -2.71
N LYS A 349 2.89 -17.42 -2.25
CA LYS A 349 3.54 -18.50 -3.03
C LYS A 349 2.54 -19.57 -3.48
N ILE A 350 1.67 -20.03 -2.57
CA ILE A 350 0.65 -21.04 -2.90
C ILE A 350 -0.27 -20.54 -4.02
N VAL A 351 -0.70 -19.27 -3.94
CA VAL A 351 -1.54 -18.66 -4.98
C VAL A 351 -0.81 -18.53 -6.30
N GLU A 352 0.47 -18.10 -6.30
CA GLU A 352 1.29 -18.06 -7.53
C GLU A 352 1.44 -19.45 -8.14
N ASP A 353 1.74 -20.47 -7.34
CA ASP A 353 1.86 -21.86 -7.79
C ASP A 353 0.55 -22.39 -8.38
N GLU A 354 -0.61 -22.14 -7.72
CA GLU A 354 -1.93 -22.55 -8.23
C GLU A 354 -2.26 -21.92 -9.60
N ILE A 355 -1.98 -20.61 -9.76
CA ILE A 355 -2.25 -19.89 -11.01
C ILE A 355 -1.31 -20.39 -12.12
N LEU A 356 -0.01 -20.59 -11.80
CA LEU A 356 0.95 -21.15 -12.72
C LEU A 356 0.51 -22.54 -13.19
N GLU A 357 0.12 -23.41 -12.26
CA GLU A 357 -0.37 -24.76 -12.59
C GLU A 357 -1.62 -24.73 -13.46
N ARG A 358 -2.58 -23.87 -13.15
CA ARG A 358 -3.79 -23.70 -13.97
C ARG A 358 -3.46 -23.18 -15.36
N SER A 359 -2.56 -22.20 -15.49
CA SER A 359 -2.10 -21.67 -16.77
C SER A 359 -1.43 -22.74 -17.64
N ILE A 360 -0.53 -23.52 -17.05
CA ILE A 360 0.16 -24.63 -17.74
C ILE A 360 -0.82 -25.71 -18.16
N LYS A 361 -1.76 -26.12 -17.30
CA LYS A 361 -2.80 -27.08 -17.66
C LYS A 361 -3.65 -26.61 -18.85
N GLN A 362 -4.05 -25.34 -18.87
CA GLN A 362 -4.80 -24.76 -20.01
C GLN A 362 -3.99 -24.83 -21.33
N ARG A 363 -2.70 -24.49 -21.29
CA ARG A 363 -1.83 -24.56 -22.48
C ARG A 363 -1.57 -25.99 -22.92
N VAL A 364 -1.31 -26.90 -22.00
CA VAL A 364 -1.18 -28.33 -22.29
C VAL A 364 -2.49 -28.87 -22.89
N SER A 365 -3.64 -28.45 -22.36
CA SER A 365 -4.96 -28.81 -22.89
C SER A 365 -5.14 -28.33 -24.32
N SER A 366 -4.76 -27.10 -24.67
CA SER A 366 -4.86 -26.57 -26.03
C SER A 366 -3.96 -27.34 -27.04
N ILE A 367 -2.80 -27.84 -26.60
CA ILE A 367 -1.87 -28.60 -27.42
C ILE A 367 -2.32 -30.06 -27.58
N LEU A 368 -2.82 -30.67 -26.50
CA LEU A 368 -3.11 -32.10 -26.41
C LEU A 368 -4.56 -32.48 -26.66
N SER A 369 -5.49 -31.52 -26.76
CA SER A 369 -6.89 -31.82 -27.03
C SER A 369 -7.05 -32.64 -28.35
N GLY A 370 -7.72 -33.79 -28.23
CA GLY A 370 -7.99 -34.68 -29.36
C GLY A 370 -6.87 -35.66 -29.74
N ILE A 371 -5.76 -35.74 -28.98
CA ILE A 371 -4.67 -36.67 -29.28
C ILE A 371 -4.89 -38.01 -28.57
N LYS A 372 -4.46 -39.09 -29.20
CA LYS A 372 -4.45 -40.45 -28.65
C LYS A 372 -3.14 -40.73 -27.95
N ILE A 373 -3.21 -41.29 -26.74
CA ILE A 373 -2.08 -41.64 -25.89
C ILE A 373 -1.45 -42.95 -26.42
N THR A 374 -0.11 -42.99 -26.50
CA THR A 374 0.61 -44.19 -27.00
C THR A 374 1.02 -45.10 -25.84
N LYS A 375 1.28 -44.58 -24.64
CA LYS A 375 1.69 -45.37 -23.46
C LYS A 375 0.68 -45.22 -22.33
N LYS A 376 0.40 -46.32 -21.60
CA LYS A 376 -0.42 -46.35 -20.39
C LYS A 376 0.26 -45.55 -19.26
N ILE A 377 -0.46 -44.60 -18.65
CA ILE A 377 -0.02 -43.82 -17.48
C ILE A 377 -1.17 -43.79 -16.46
N LYS A 378 -0.93 -44.32 -15.25
CA LYS A 378 -1.88 -44.48 -14.17
C LYS A 378 -3.22 -45.08 -14.66
N ASP A 379 -4.30 -44.30 -14.59
CA ASP A 379 -5.67 -44.74 -14.93
C ASP A 379 -6.04 -44.58 -16.43
N LEU A 380 -5.11 -44.08 -17.26
CA LEU A 380 -5.33 -43.88 -18.69
C LEU A 380 -4.78 -45.04 -19.53
N ASN A 381 -5.65 -45.64 -20.33
CA ASN A 381 -5.27 -46.73 -21.22
C ASN A 381 -4.69 -46.24 -22.56
N SER A 382 -3.78 -47.04 -23.15
CA SER A 382 -3.27 -46.79 -24.52
C SER A 382 -4.41 -46.75 -25.52
N GLY A 383 -4.50 -45.64 -26.32
CA GLY A 383 -5.51 -45.42 -27.33
C GLY A 383 -6.66 -44.49 -26.91
N GLU A 384 -6.72 -44.06 -25.68
CA GLU A 384 -7.73 -43.07 -25.24
C GLU A 384 -7.42 -41.68 -25.78
N THR A 385 -8.49 -40.94 -26.17
CA THR A 385 -8.39 -39.53 -26.58
C THR A 385 -8.43 -38.63 -25.38
N LEU A 386 -7.46 -37.70 -25.28
CA LEU A 386 -7.41 -36.71 -24.24
C LEU A 386 -8.50 -35.66 -24.38
N ASN A 387 -9.42 -35.64 -23.43
CA ASN A 387 -10.43 -34.61 -23.25
C ASN A 387 -10.00 -33.61 -22.16
N GLU A 388 -10.50 -32.38 -22.21
CA GLU A 388 -10.20 -31.32 -21.26
C GLU A 388 -10.44 -31.71 -19.81
N ASN A 389 -11.51 -32.44 -19.51
CA ASN A 389 -11.83 -32.96 -18.19
C ASN A 389 -10.77 -33.95 -17.65
N LEU A 390 -10.23 -34.82 -18.53
CA LEU A 390 -9.19 -35.76 -18.18
C LEU A 390 -7.84 -35.05 -17.90
N ILE A 391 -7.51 -34.03 -18.71
CA ILE A 391 -6.29 -33.22 -18.52
C ILE A 391 -6.35 -32.48 -17.19
N ASN A 392 -7.49 -31.92 -16.82
CA ASN A 392 -7.66 -31.22 -15.56
C ASN A 392 -7.57 -32.13 -14.32
N SER A 393 -7.90 -33.41 -14.44
CA SER A 393 -7.80 -34.39 -13.35
C SER A 393 -6.38 -34.91 -13.12
N LEU A 394 -5.47 -34.76 -14.09
CA LEU A 394 -4.10 -35.23 -14.01
C LEU A 394 -3.19 -34.22 -13.29
N SER A 395 -2.16 -34.73 -12.60
CA SER A 395 -1.10 -33.88 -12.09
C SER A 395 -0.22 -33.37 -13.23
N ILE A 396 0.37 -32.18 -13.05
CA ILE A 396 1.29 -31.60 -14.06
C ILE A 396 2.48 -32.54 -14.34
N SER A 397 2.98 -33.22 -13.31
CA SER A 397 4.07 -34.19 -13.44
C SER A 397 3.68 -35.38 -14.33
N ASP A 398 2.42 -35.79 -14.31
CA ASP A 398 1.92 -36.89 -15.14
C ASP A 398 1.64 -36.40 -16.57
N LEU A 399 1.15 -35.17 -16.74
CA LEU A 399 0.95 -34.53 -18.05
C LEU A 399 2.27 -34.43 -18.85
N PHE A 400 3.36 -34.07 -18.20
CA PHE A 400 4.68 -33.98 -18.84
C PHE A 400 5.33 -35.34 -19.13
N LYS A 401 4.80 -36.45 -18.62
CA LYS A 401 5.23 -37.82 -18.91
C LYS A 401 4.45 -38.46 -20.07
N LEU A 402 3.43 -37.78 -20.60
CA LEU A 402 2.63 -38.28 -21.72
C LEU A 402 3.52 -38.48 -22.97
N SER A 403 3.34 -39.59 -23.67
CA SER A 403 4.02 -39.89 -24.93
C SER A 403 2.98 -40.11 -26.02
N PHE A 404 3.16 -39.44 -27.14
CA PHE A 404 2.33 -39.51 -28.36
C PHE A 404 3.22 -39.47 -29.57
N SER A 405 2.62 -39.73 -30.75
CA SER A 405 3.36 -39.95 -32.00
C SER A 405 3.73 -38.67 -32.76
N ASP A 406 3.40 -37.48 -32.25
CA ASP A 406 3.65 -36.22 -32.92
C ASP A 406 4.88 -35.51 -32.35
N ASP A 407 6.01 -35.55 -33.04
CA ASP A 407 7.31 -35.02 -32.60
C ASP A 407 7.26 -33.47 -32.36
N LYS A 408 6.52 -32.70 -33.15
CA LYS A 408 6.39 -31.25 -33.01
C LYS A 408 5.71 -30.86 -31.70
N LYS A 409 4.69 -31.63 -31.33
CA LYS A 409 3.94 -31.41 -30.08
C LYS A 409 4.73 -31.89 -28.86
N LEU A 410 5.55 -32.93 -29.04
CA LEU A 410 6.48 -33.40 -28.01
C LEU A 410 7.53 -32.33 -27.67
N GLU A 411 8.06 -31.67 -28.70
CA GLU A 411 8.99 -30.55 -28.54
C GLU A 411 8.35 -29.35 -27.83
N ALA A 412 7.10 -28.97 -28.22
CA ALA A 412 6.35 -27.91 -27.57
C ALA A 412 6.08 -28.19 -26.07
N ILE A 413 5.77 -29.44 -25.71
CA ILE A 413 5.58 -29.84 -24.30
C ILE A 413 6.90 -29.85 -23.54
N SER A 414 7.99 -30.26 -24.17
CA SER A 414 9.33 -30.19 -23.59
C SER A 414 9.73 -28.75 -23.25
N GLN A 415 9.47 -27.81 -24.15
CA GLN A 415 9.68 -26.38 -23.93
C GLN A 415 8.80 -25.83 -22.79
N LEU A 416 7.50 -26.20 -22.77
CA LEU A 416 6.60 -25.84 -21.66
C LEU A 416 7.07 -26.41 -20.31
N ARG A 417 7.61 -27.62 -20.30
CA ARG A 417 8.17 -28.23 -19.09
C ARG A 417 9.39 -27.46 -18.57
N GLU A 418 10.28 -27.04 -19.46
CA GLU A 418 11.44 -26.23 -19.09
C GLU A 418 10.99 -24.86 -18.54
N GLN A 419 10.05 -24.21 -19.20
CA GLN A 419 9.47 -22.94 -18.74
C GLN A 419 8.82 -23.08 -17.36
N TYR A 420 8.03 -24.13 -17.14
CA TYR A 420 7.42 -24.42 -15.84
C TYR A 420 8.46 -24.61 -14.75
N ASN A 421 9.51 -25.38 -15.03
CA ASN A 421 10.57 -25.63 -14.05
C ASN A 421 11.36 -24.36 -13.72
N LEU A 422 11.61 -23.49 -14.69
CA LEU A 422 12.25 -22.20 -14.49
C LEU A 422 11.38 -21.27 -13.65
N ALA A 423 10.11 -21.13 -14.01
CA ALA A 423 9.16 -20.29 -13.26
C ALA A 423 9.00 -20.78 -11.80
N LYS A 424 8.89 -22.09 -11.60
CA LYS A 424 8.78 -22.69 -10.27
C LYS A 424 10.04 -22.48 -9.42
N ARG A 425 11.21 -22.54 -10.03
CA ARG A 425 12.48 -22.24 -9.36
C ARG A 425 12.54 -20.77 -8.96
N ASP A 426 12.18 -19.85 -9.85
CA ASP A 426 12.17 -18.42 -9.58
C ASP A 426 11.21 -18.07 -8.43
N ILE A 427 10.00 -18.66 -8.39
CA ILE A 427 9.05 -18.50 -7.28
C ILE A 427 9.68 -19.00 -5.97
N GLN A 428 10.35 -20.16 -6.00
CA GLN A 428 10.99 -20.75 -4.82
C GLN A 428 12.14 -19.87 -4.32
N GLU A 429 13.04 -19.42 -5.19
CA GLU A 429 14.17 -18.54 -4.85
C GLU A 429 13.68 -17.22 -4.24
N ARG A 430 12.68 -16.57 -4.85
CA ARG A 430 12.06 -15.34 -4.30
C ARG A 430 11.42 -15.55 -2.93
N PHE A 431 10.80 -16.72 -2.71
CA PHE A 431 10.25 -17.08 -1.41
C PHE A 431 11.35 -17.24 -0.36
N GLU A 432 12.39 -18.01 -0.67
CA GLU A 432 13.52 -18.25 0.23
C GLU A 432 14.25 -16.96 0.61
N ASP A 433 14.48 -16.07 -0.36
CA ASP A 433 15.07 -14.75 -0.14
C ASP A 433 14.23 -13.86 0.79
N LYS A 434 12.90 -13.86 0.63
CA LYS A 434 11.99 -13.13 1.51
C LYS A 434 12.01 -13.69 2.94
N VAL A 435 11.94 -15.01 3.08
CA VAL A 435 11.99 -15.70 4.39
C VAL A 435 13.33 -15.44 5.09
N LEU A 436 14.42 -15.47 4.33
CA LEU A 436 15.75 -15.19 4.87
C LEU A 436 15.82 -13.74 5.42
N LYS A 437 15.31 -12.76 4.67
CA LYS A 437 15.26 -11.36 5.12
C LYS A 437 14.42 -11.19 6.39
N ILE A 438 13.27 -11.87 6.49
CA ILE A 438 12.42 -11.81 7.69
C ILE A 438 13.17 -12.37 8.91
N LYS A 439 13.90 -13.48 8.73
CA LYS A 439 14.64 -14.15 9.83
C LYS A 439 15.94 -13.46 10.23
N GLN A 440 16.51 -12.66 9.34
CA GLN A 440 17.84 -12.09 9.53
C GLN A 440 17.91 -11.08 10.69
N GLY A 441 16.78 -10.46 11.10
CA GLY A 441 16.73 -9.40 12.11
C GLY A 441 17.05 -8.04 11.49
N ASP A 442 17.06 -7.00 12.33
CA ASP A 442 17.13 -5.60 11.89
C ASP A 442 18.49 -4.96 12.24
N ASP A 443 18.93 -4.03 11.37
CA ASP A 443 20.08 -3.18 11.62
C ASP A 443 19.65 -2.00 12.49
N LEU A 444 19.87 -2.13 13.80
CA LEU A 444 19.57 -1.09 14.78
C LEU A 444 20.81 -0.24 15.09
N LEU A 445 20.59 0.98 15.62
CA LEU A 445 21.66 1.87 16.06
C LEU A 445 22.59 1.17 17.06
N PRO A 446 23.88 1.56 17.13
CA PRO A 446 24.79 1.04 18.14
C PRO A 446 24.20 1.17 19.54
N SER A 447 24.37 0.15 20.39
CA SER A 447 23.80 0.02 21.74
C SER A 447 22.27 -0.22 21.82
N VAL A 448 21.49 -0.14 20.76
CA VAL A 448 20.07 -0.49 20.78
C VAL A 448 19.94 -1.99 20.55
N MET A 449 19.30 -2.71 21.47
CA MET A 449 19.07 -4.14 21.40
C MET A 449 17.71 -4.46 20.80
N LYS A 450 16.69 -3.72 21.22
CA LYS A 450 15.30 -3.89 20.81
C LYS A 450 14.62 -2.52 20.66
N MET A 451 13.79 -2.37 19.66
CA MET A 451 12.98 -1.18 19.44
C MET A 451 11.54 -1.59 19.19
N VAL A 452 10.61 -0.95 19.87
CA VAL A 452 9.17 -1.17 19.69
C VAL A 452 8.53 0.12 19.23
N LYS A 453 7.74 0.03 18.17
CA LYS A 453 6.92 1.12 17.64
C LYS A 453 5.45 0.74 17.77
N VAL A 454 4.68 1.59 18.43
CA VAL A 454 3.24 1.42 18.63
C VAL A 454 2.52 2.52 17.85
N PHE A 455 1.55 2.12 17.04
CA PHE A 455 0.74 3.03 16.24
C PHE A 455 -0.67 3.09 16.82
N VAL A 456 -1.11 4.29 17.22
CA VAL A 456 -2.41 4.54 17.84
C VAL A 456 -3.23 5.47 16.96
N ALA A 457 -4.45 5.07 16.65
CA ALA A 457 -5.40 5.86 15.86
C ALA A 457 -6.47 6.48 16.77
#